data_8b1d9f355eede67359c50db6b10e43ab
#
_entry.id   8b1d9f355eede67359c50db6b10e43ab
#
_cell.length_a   1.000
_cell.length_b   1.000
_cell.length_c   1.000
_cell.angle_alpha   90.00
_cell.angle_beta   90.00
_cell.angle_gamma   90.00
#
_symmetry.space_group_name_H-M   'P 1'
#
loop_
_entity.id
_entity.type
_entity.pdbx_description
1 polymer ?
#
loop_
_entity_poly.entity_id
_entity_poly.type
_entity_poly.pdbx_seq_one_letter_code
_entity_poly.pdbx_strand_id
1 'polypeptide(L)'
;ATEPRSGYWTLPAGFLENNETVSEGALRETKEEANAVSDDIKLFFMCDLRHISQIYMMYLGKLSNGEYSAGPESEEVRLFSESEIPWDDIAFSVIEKTLELYFSDKKKGNFSIHFDTIDPR
;
A
#
# COMPACT_ATOMS: atom_id res chain seq x y z
N ALA A 1 -1.96 -9.53 5.84
CA ALA A 1 -1.24 -10.32 5.39
C ALA A 1 -1.31 -11.50 5.76
N THR A 2 -0.68 -12.15 5.52
CA THR A 2 -1.28 -13.17 5.58
C THR A 2 -0.46 -14.21 5.15
N GLU A 3 -0.96 -15.27 5.01
CA GLU A 3 -0.30 -16.36 4.61
C GLU A 3 -0.10 -16.31 3.21
N PRO A 4 0.92 -16.81 2.59
CA PRO A 4 2.03 -17.48 3.22
C PRO A 4 3.14 -16.50 3.57
N ARG A 5 2.81 -15.24 3.65
CA ARG A 5 3.78 -14.16 3.85
C ARG A 5 3.84 -13.69 5.29
N SER A 6 3.48 -14.57 6.23
CA SER A 6 3.62 -14.27 7.65
C SER A 6 5.05 -13.88 7.98
N GLY A 7 5.23 -12.80 8.71
CA GLY A 7 6.55 -12.27 9.04
C GLY A 7 7.11 -11.26 8.07
N TYR A 8 6.45 -11.09 6.90
CA TYR A 8 6.84 -10.06 5.94
C TYR A 8 5.93 -8.84 6.05
N TRP A 9 6.43 -7.71 5.60
CA TRP A 9 5.71 -6.43 5.66
C TRP A 9 5.07 -6.10 4.32
N THR A 10 3.91 -5.45 4.37
CA THR A 10 3.21 -4.97 3.20
C THR A 10 2.41 -3.72 3.56
N LEU A 11 1.95 -3.00 2.53
CA LEU A 11 0.99 -1.91 2.71
C LEU A 11 -0.42 -2.49 2.73
N PRO A 12 -1.39 -1.80 3.36
CA PRO A 12 -2.79 -2.26 3.31
C PRO A 12 -3.25 -2.41 1.87
N ALA A 13 -3.86 -3.54 1.56
CA ALA A 13 -4.35 -3.83 0.21
C ALA A 13 -5.36 -4.97 0.24
N GLY A 14 -6.16 -5.05 -0.81
CA GLY A 14 -7.12 -6.13 -0.97
C GLY A 14 -7.97 -5.93 -2.21
N PHE A 15 -8.91 -6.82 -2.43
CA PHE A 15 -9.81 -6.75 -3.57
C PHE A 15 -10.99 -5.84 -3.27
N LEU A 16 -11.54 -5.25 -4.33
CA LEU A 16 -12.76 -4.45 -4.18
C LEU A 16 -13.94 -5.33 -3.79
N GLU A 17 -14.83 -4.75 -3.01
CA GLU A 17 -16.13 -5.34 -2.73
C GLU A 17 -17.15 -4.80 -3.72
N ASN A 18 -18.31 -5.45 -3.80
CA ASN A 18 -19.35 -5.04 -4.72
C ASN A 18 -19.78 -3.60 -4.45
N ASN A 19 -19.97 -2.85 -5.53
CA ASN A 19 -20.45 -1.45 -5.48
C ASN A 19 -19.47 -0.48 -4.82
N GLU A 20 -18.22 -0.87 -4.70
CA GLU A 20 -17.18 -0.04 -4.11
C GLU A 20 -16.36 0.63 -5.20
N THR A 21 -16.06 1.93 -5.05
CA THR A 21 -15.06 2.56 -5.91
C THR A 21 -13.67 2.13 -5.46
N VAL A 22 -12.67 2.35 -6.32
CA VAL A 22 -11.30 1.98 -5.97
C VAL A 22 -10.82 2.75 -4.73
N SER A 23 -11.13 4.06 -4.66
CA SER A 23 -10.73 4.85 -3.50
C SER A 23 -11.46 4.41 -2.22
N GLU A 24 -12.73 4.04 -2.33
CA GLU A 24 -13.46 3.51 -1.18
C GLU A 24 -12.83 2.22 -0.68
N GLY A 25 -12.41 1.37 -1.61
CA GLY A 25 -11.73 0.12 -1.26
C GLY A 25 -10.42 0.36 -0.54
N ALA A 26 -9.64 1.33 -1.00
CA ALA A 26 -8.37 1.68 -0.36
C ALA A 26 -8.59 2.16 1.07
N LEU A 27 -9.60 2.99 1.29
CA LEU A 27 -9.93 3.49 2.63
C LEU A 27 -10.42 2.36 3.53
N ARG A 28 -11.26 1.47 3.00
CA ARG A 28 -11.78 0.33 3.76
C ARG A 28 -10.65 -0.61 4.19
N GLU A 29 -9.76 -0.96 3.25
CA GLU A 29 -8.65 -1.88 3.56
C GLU A 29 -7.71 -1.26 4.61
N THR A 30 -7.45 0.04 4.51
CA THR A 30 -6.62 0.74 5.50
C THR A 30 -7.27 0.67 6.88
N LYS A 31 -8.60 0.86 6.94
CA LYS A 31 -9.33 0.78 8.20
C LYS A 31 -9.31 -0.64 8.76
N GLU A 32 -9.55 -1.63 7.91
CA GLU A 32 -9.63 -3.02 8.35
C GLU A 32 -8.26 -3.57 8.79
N GLU A 33 -7.21 -3.24 8.05
CA GLU A 33 -5.90 -3.85 8.30
C GLU A 33 -5.05 -3.06 9.28
N ALA A 34 -5.25 -1.75 9.38
CA ALA A 34 -4.42 -0.90 10.21
C ALA A 34 -5.19 -0.05 11.20
N ASN A 35 -6.51 -0.22 11.29
CA ASN A 35 -7.39 0.61 12.14
C ASN A 35 -7.07 2.10 11.98
N ALA A 36 -6.80 2.50 10.74
CA ALA A 36 -6.39 3.86 10.42
C ALA A 36 -7.40 4.53 9.51
N VAL A 37 -7.62 5.81 9.73
CA VAL A 37 -8.51 6.64 8.89
C VAL A 37 -7.64 7.62 8.14
N SER A 38 -7.83 7.68 6.82
CA SER A 38 -7.06 8.54 5.94
C SER A 38 -7.91 9.61 5.30
N ASP A 39 -7.30 10.78 5.09
CA ASP A 39 -7.92 11.89 4.39
C ASP A 39 -7.17 12.23 3.12
N ASP A 40 -7.81 12.99 2.24
CA ASP A 40 -7.17 13.57 1.05
C ASP A 40 -6.41 12.53 0.23
N ILE A 41 -7.03 11.37 0.02
CA ILE A 41 -6.33 10.34 -0.74
C ILE A 41 -6.31 10.71 -2.21
N LYS A 42 -5.17 10.44 -2.85
CA LYS A 42 -4.94 10.70 -4.27
C LYS A 42 -4.26 9.49 -4.87
N LEU A 43 -4.66 9.15 -6.10
CA LEU A 43 -4.00 8.07 -6.81
C LEU A 43 -2.53 8.41 -6.99
N PHE A 44 -1.66 7.46 -6.69
CA PHE A 44 -0.22 7.62 -6.78
C PHE A 44 0.41 6.66 -7.78
N PHE A 45 0.03 5.39 -7.76
CA PHE A 45 0.69 4.38 -8.57
C PHE A 45 -0.33 3.37 -9.06
N MET A 46 -0.36 3.15 -10.38
CA MET A 46 -1.16 2.09 -10.97
C MET A 46 -0.19 1.09 -11.60
N CYS A 47 -0.27 -0.15 -11.17
CA CYS A 47 0.67 -1.17 -11.58
C CYS A 47 -0.05 -2.39 -12.11
N ASP A 48 0.28 -2.77 -13.34
CA ASP A 48 -0.25 -3.97 -13.95
C ASP A 48 0.57 -5.19 -13.53
N LEU A 49 -0.11 -6.23 -13.08
CA LEU A 49 0.49 -7.54 -12.87
C LEU A 49 -0.20 -8.48 -13.85
N ARG A 50 0.19 -8.39 -15.13
CA ARG A 50 -0.54 -9.09 -16.20
C ARG A 50 -0.46 -10.61 -16.10
N HIS A 51 0.58 -11.14 -15.50
CA HIS A 51 0.74 -12.60 -15.31
C HIS A 51 -0.33 -13.20 -14.41
N ILE A 52 -1.00 -12.38 -13.56
CA ILE A 52 -2.10 -12.82 -12.71
C ILE A 52 -3.36 -12.02 -12.97
N SER A 53 -3.38 -11.22 -14.03
CA SER A 53 -4.55 -10.41 -14.46
C SER A 53 -5.05 -9.51 -13.34
N GLN A 54 -4.14 -8.84 -12.63
CA GLN A 54 -4.47 -7.92 -11.57
C GLN A 54 -3.88 -6.53 -11.84
N ILE A 55 -4.55 -5.53 -11.31
CA ILE A 55 -4.07 -4.16 -11.32
C ILE A 55 -4.05 -3.68 -9.88
N TYR A 56 -2.89 -3.20 -9.44
CA TYR A 56 -2.78 -2.56 -8.14
C TYR A 56 -2.92 -1.06 -8.32
N MET A 57 -3.76 -0.46 -7.48
CA MET A 57 -3.93 0.99 -7.46
C MET A 57 -3.59 1.46 -6.06
N MET A 58 -2.47 2.18 -5.93
CA MET A 58 -1.97 2.65 -4.65
C MET A 58 -2.24 4.13 -4.51
N TYR A 59 -2.67 4.54 -3.33
CA TYR A 59 -3.05 5.91 -3.04
C TYR A 59 -2.13 6.53 -2.01
N LEU A 60 -1.92 7.84 -2.13
CA LEU A 60 -1.33 8.64 -1.06
C LEU A 60 -2.45 9.17 -0.18
N GLY A 61 -2.24 9.15 1.12
CA GLY A 61 -3.20 9.71 2.04
C GLY A 61 -2.51 10.17 3.32
N LYS A 62 -3.23 10.93 4.12
CA LYS A 62 -2.75 11.36 5.43
C LYS A 62 -3.58 10.67 6.50
N LEU A 63 -2.94 10.28 7.58
CA LEU A 63 -3.67 9.77 8.74
C LEU A 63 -4.46 10.91 9.36
N SER A 64 -5.76 10.73 9.49
CA SER A 64 -6.65 11.80 9.96
C SER A 64 -6.38 12.20 11.40
N ASN A 65 -6.06 11.21 12.24
CA ASN A 65 -5.87 11.45 13.67
C ASN A 65 -4.56 10.85 14.20
N GLY A 66 -3.73 10.33 13.31
CA GLY A 66 -2.46 9.71 13.70
C GLY A 66 -2.58 8.36 14.38
N GLU A 67 -3.79 7.82 14.48
CA GLU A 67 -4.01 6.54 15.17
C GLU A 67 -3.92 5.37 14.21
N TYR A 68 -3.36 4.28 14.71
CA TYR A 68 -3.28 3.02 13.95
C TYR A 68 -3.08 1.88 14.93
N SER A 69 -3.48 0.67 14.53
CA SER A 69 -3.20 -0.56 15.27
C SER A 69 -3.50 -1.75 14.37
N ALA A 70 -3.05 -2.92 14.77
CA ALA A 70 -3.29 -4.12 13.97
C ALA A 70 -4.77 -4.47 13.96
N GLY A 71 -5.33 -4.69 12.78
CA GLY A 71 -6.66 -5.23 12.61
C GLY A 71 -6.67 -6.73 12.88
N PRO A 72 -7.86 -7.37 12.81
CA PRO A 72 -7.98 -8.79 13.20
C PRO A 72 -7.10 -9.75 12.42
N GLU A 73 -6.77 -9.40 11.18
CA GLU A 73 -5.97 -10.28 10.34
C GLU A 73 -4.54 -9.81 10.17
N SER A 74 -4.13 -8.80 10.91
CA SER A 74 -2.77 -8.27 10.83
C SER A 74 -1.98 -8.68 12.07
N GLU A 75 -0.71 -9.03 11.88
CA GLU A 75 0.15 -9.39 13.00
C GLU A 75 0.64 -8.15 13.73
N GLU A 76 1.03 -7.15 12.98
CA GLU A 76 1.56 -5.91 13.53
C GLU A 76 1.38 -4.78 12.53
N VAL A 77 1.15 -3.58 13.03
CA VAL A 77 1.08 -2.36 12.20
C VAL A 77 2.04 -1.35 12.79
N ARG A 78 2.80 -0.70 11.90
CA ARG A 78 3.83 0.23 12.34
C ARG A 78 4.07 1.29 11.28
N LEU A 79 4.43 2.49 11.74
CA LEU A 79 4.89 3.56 10.86
C LEU A 79 6.40 3.46 10.73
N PHE A 80 6.91 3.69 9.51
CA PHE A 80 8.34 3.63 9.23
C PHE A 80 8.81 4.92 8.59
N SER A 81 9.97 5.41 9.00
CA SER A 81 10.72 6.38 8.21
C SER A 81 11.47 5.62 7.12
N GLU A 82 11.97 6.34 6.12
CA GLU A 82 12.68 5.68 5.00
C GLU A 82 13.82 4.78 5.50
N SER A 83 14.60 5.28 6.46
CA SER A 83 15.75 4.54 6.96
C SER A 83 15.37 3.29 7.75
N GLU A 84 14.12 3.19 8.18
CA GLU A 84 13.63 2.05 8.96
C GLU A 84 12.93 0.98 8.13
N ILE A 85 12.71 1.24 6.84
CA ILE A 85 11.99 0.29 5.97
C ILE A 85 12.76 -1.02 5.90
N PRO A 86 12.13 -2.15 6.26
CA PRO A 86 12.79 -3.46 6.16
C PRO A 86 12.73 -3.99 4.74
N TRP A 87 13.53 -3.41 3.85
CA TRP A 87 13.46 -3.69 2.41
C TRP A 87 13.54 -5.17 2.05
N ASP A 88 14.34 -5.94 2.80
CA ASP A 88 14.49 -7.36 2.51
C ASP A 88 13.28 -8.19 2.94
N ASP A 89 12.42 -7.62 3.76
CA ASP A 89 11.25 -8.30 4.30
C ASP A 89 9.94 -7.74 3.76
N ILE A 90 9.97 -7.06 2.63
CA ILE A 90 8.75 -6.60 1.95
C ILE A 90 8.15 -7.76 1.18
N ALA A 91 6.86 -7.99 1.37
CA ALA A 91 6.19 -9.19 0.85
C ALA A 91 6.12 -9.29 -0.67
N PHE A 92 5.91 -8.16 -1.37
CA PHE A 92 5.63 -8.18 -2.80
C PHE A 92 6.40 -7.09 -3.53
N SER A 93 6.84 -7.40 -4.75
CA SER A 93 7.63 -6.44 -5.54
C SER A 93 6.83 -5.18 -5.89
N VAL A 94 5.51 -5.28 -6.06
CA VAL A 94 4.69 -4.09 -6.31
C VAL A 94 4.71 -3.14 -5.10
N ILE A 95 4.74 -3.68 -3.90
CA ILE A 95 4.80 -2.87 -2.67
C ILE A 95 6.17 -2.20 -2.56
N GLU A 96 7.24 -2.96 -2.83
CA GLU A 96 8.59 -2.40 -2.85
C GLU A 96 8.70 -1.26 -3.84
N LYS A 97 8.18 -1.45 -5.05
CA LYS A 97 8.19 -0.42 -6.09
C LYS A 97 7.40 0.81 -5.67
N THR A 98 6.25 0.62 -5.04
CA THR A 98 5.43 1.72 -4.54
C THR A 98 6.23 2.57 -3.56
N LEU A 99 6.92 1.94 -2.63
CA LEU A 99 7.71 2.65 -1.62
C LEU A 99 8.91 3.36 -2.25
N GLU A 100 9.58 2.72 -3.20
CA GLU A 100 10.69 3.35 -3.92
C GLU A 100 10.24 4.64 -4.61
N LEU A 101 9.12 4.58 -5.31
CA LEU A 101 8.57 5.74 -6.00
C LEU A 101 8.17 6.83 -5.01
N TYR A 102 7.56 6.44 -3.90
CA TYR A 102 7.13 7.38 -2.88
C TYR A 102 8.32 8.18 -2.33
N PHE A 103 9.38 7.49 -1.93
CA PHE A 103 10.53 8.18 -1.35
C PHE A 103 11.32 8.97 -2.39
N SER A 104 11.34 8.51 -3.64
CA SER A 104 11.95 9.26 -4.73
C SER A 104 11.22 10.58 -4.96
N ASP A 105 9.88 10.53 -5.03
CA ASP A 105 9.08 11.74 -5.22
C ASP A 105 9.18 12.68 -4.02
N LYS A 106 9.22 12.12 -2.83
CA LYS A 106 9.36 12.91 -1.60
C LYS A 106 10.66 13.69 -1.61
N LYS A 107 11.76 13.07 -2.05
CA LYS A 107 13.04 13.73 -2.17
C LYS A 107 13.00 14.90 -3.16
N LYS A 108 12.27 14.70 -4.28
CA LYS A 108 12.12 15.74 -5.29
C LYS A 108 11.19 16.86 -4.85
N GLY A 109 10.40 16.63 -3.80
CA GLY A 109 9.41 17.58 -3.33
C GLY A 109 8.17 17.67 -4.19
N ASN A 110 7.93 16.68 -5.04
CA ASN A 110 6.80 16.69 -5.96
C ASN A 110 6.32 15.27 -6.22
N PHE A 111 5.06 15.00 -5.89
CA PHE A 111 4.44 13.69 -6.15
C PHE A 111 3.68 13.74 -7.46
N SER A 112 3.90 12.74 -8.30
CA SER A 112 3.18 12.59 -9.56
C SER A 112 2.56 11.19 -9.60
N ILE A 113 1.62 10.99 -10.53
CA ILE A 113 1.01 9.68 -10.71
C ILE A 113 1.94 8.82 -11.56
N HIS A 114 2.20 7.61 -11.11
CA HIS A 114 3.08 6.67 -11.79
C HIS A 114 2.31 5.49 -12.35
N PHE A 115 2.82 4.93 -13.43
CA PHE A 115 2.28 3.72 -14.06
C PHE A 115 3.43 2.78 -14.36
N ASP A 116 3.23 1.50 -14.15
CA ASP A 116 4.25 0.50 -14.48
C ASP A 116 3.60 -0.86 -14.68
N THR A 117 4.35 -1.78 -15.23
CA THR A 117 3.99 -3.18 -15.33
C THR A 117 5.10 -3.98 -14.69
N ILE A 118 4.75 -4.90 -13.80
CA ILE A 118 5.72 -5.78 -13.17
C ILE A 118 5.46 -7.20 -13.68
N ASP A 119 6.47 -7.79 -14.28
CA ASP A 119 6.42 -9.17 -14.76
C ASP A 119 7.20 -10.06 -13.80
N PRO A 120 6.87 -11.36 -13.71
CA PRO A 120 7.63 -12.27 -12.87
C PRO A 120 9.04 -12.45 -13.42
N ARG A 121 9.96 -12.70 -12.55
CA ARG A 121 11.34 -12.95 -12.92
C ARG A 121 11.54 -14.41 -13.30
#